data_53b2d523d2ffc01c69b08fb4845a8aac
#
_entry.id   53b2d523d2ffc01c69b08fb4845a8aac
#
_cell.length_a   1.000
_cell.length_b   1.000
_cell.length_c   1.000
_cell.angle_alpha   90.00
_cell.angle_beta   90.00
_cell.angle_gamma   90.00
#
_symmetry.space_group_name_H-M   'P 1'
#
loop_
_entity.id
_entity.type
_entity.pdbx_description
1 polymer ?
#
loop_
_entity_poly.entity_id
_entity_poly.type
_entity_poly.pdbx_seq_one_letter_code
_entity_poly.pdbx_strand_id
1 'polypeptide(L)'
;MIALMPLTRCMALGLALVLAGCSTVGTAPTPAPPAVPHPPAPAPPRPVTAPPVPVPQPPARPPRPSTSSAWQPLVEKAQQATASGDYEEALALLERAQRIDPESGEIYLQLARTQRAKGDAPQARATAERGMLFCVGNNQCEALRALAR
;
A
#
# COMPACT_ATOMS: atom_id res chain seq x y z
N MET A 1 51.82 6.77 21.43
CA MET A 1 51.67 5.32 21.69
C MET A 1 50.17 5.04 21.65
N ILE A 2 49.65 4.61 20.50
CA ILE A 2 48.24 4.34 20.23
C ILE A 2 48.07 2.82 20.31
N ALA A 3 47.29 2.39 21.32
CA ALA A 3 47.04 0.98 21.58
C ALA A 3 46.05 0.43 20.52
N LEU A 4 46.54 -0.44 19.68
CA LEU A 4 45.76 -1.24 18.73
C LEU A 4 45.05 -2.37 19.54
N MET A 5 43.77 -2.24 19.81
CA MET A 5 42.99 -3.32 20.42
C MET A 5 42.48 -4.30 19.32
N PRO A 6 42.60 -5.61 19.56
CA PRO A 6 42.33 -6.60 18.52
C PRO A 6 40.82 -6.85 18.34
N LEU A 7 40.37 -6.61 17.11
CA LEU A 7 39.01 -6.78 16.60
C LEU A 7 38.60 -8.26 16.34
N THR A 8 39.36 -9.24 16.90
CA THR A 8 39.27 -10.64 16.50
C THR A 8 38.49 -11.57 17.47
N ARG A 9 37.79 -11.04 18.48
CA ARG A 9 37.13 -11.90 19.49
C ARG A 9 35.60 -11.98 19.41
N CYS A 10 34.93 -11.28 18.50
CA CYS A 10 33.47 -11.31 18.39
C CYS A 10 32.91 -12.24 17.29
N MET A 11 33.76 -12.96 16.56
CA MET A 11 33.33 -13.76 15.41
C MET A 11 33.10 -15.25 15.70
N ALA A 12 33.18 -15.69 16.96
CA ALA A 12 33.14 -17.11 17.31
C ALA A 12 31.89 -17.58 18.08
N LEU A 13 30.89 -16.72 18.28
CA LEU A 13 29.69 -17.11 19.06
C LEU A 13 28.36 -17.06 18.29
N GLY A 14 28.37 -16.91 17.01
CA GLY A 14 27.16 -16.74 16.16
C GLY A 14 26.73 -17.94 15.34
N LEU A 15 27.35 -19.12 15.47
CA LEU A 15 27.09 -20.25 14.52
C LEU A 15 26.50 -21.49 15.20
N ALA A 16 25.57 -21.37 16.12
CA ALA A 16 24.98 -22.55 16.75
C ALA A 16 23.50 -22.37 17.13
N LEU A 17 22.65 -21.80 16.27
CA LEU A 17 21.19 -21.81 16.53
C LEU A 17 20.33 -21.69 15.27
N VAL A 18 20.51 -22.59 14.30
CA VAL A 18 19.52 -22.75 13.19
C VAL A 18 19.39 -24.21 12.85
N LEU A 19 18.61 -24.97 13.62
CA LEU A 19 18.06 -26.27 13.21
C LEU A 19 16.92 -26.66 14.17
N ALA A 20 15.81 -25.93 14.10
CA ALA A 20 14.51 -26.42 14.59
C ALA A 20 13.54 -26.38 13.40
N GLY A 21 13.62 -27.37 12.53
CA GLY A 21 12.67 -27.60 11.47
C GLY A 21 11.32 -28.01 12.04
N CYS A 22 10.28 -27.21 11.87
CA CYS A 22 8.91 -27.61 12.08
C CYS A 22 8.49 -28.60 10.97
N SER A 23 8.46 -29.88 11.29
CA SER A 23 7.79 -30.90 10.48
C SER A 23 6.28 -30.70 10.60
N THR A 24 5.67 -30.06 9.61
CA THR A 24 4.22 -30.11 9.44
C THR A 24 3.84 -31.49 8.93
N VAL A 25 3.28 -32.30 9.83
CA VAL A 25 2.63 -33.57 9.48
C VAL A 25 1.42 -33.21 8.61
N GLY A 26 1.52 -33.47 7.32
CA GLY A 26 0.40 -33.37 6.39
C GLY A 26 -0.63 -34.44 6.73
N THR A 27 -1.78 -34.02 7.27
CA THR A 27 -2.95 -34.86 7.40
C THR A 27 -3.48 -35.16 6.00
N ALA A 28 -3.36 -36.41 5.57
CA ALA A 28 -3.92 -36.86 4.30
C ALA A 28 -5.46 -36.69 4.34
N PRO A 29 -6.06 -36.20 3.25
CA PRO A 29 -7.51 -36.08 3.17
C PRO A 29 -8.13 -37.49 3.19
N THR A 30 -9.04 -37.72 4.11
CA THR A 30 -9.86 -38.91 4.20
C THR A 30 -10.64 -39.09 2.90
N PRO A 31 -10.63 -40.25 2.23
CA PRO A 31 -11.44 -40.47 1.05
C PRO A 31 -12.93 -40.29 1.38
N ALA A 32 -13.60 -39.40 0.63
CA ALA A 32 -15.03 -39.22 0.72
C ALA A 32 -15.76 -40.55 0.40
N PRO A 33 -16.82 -40.93 1.14
CA PRO A 33 -17.63 -42.08 0.80
C PRO A 33 -18.30 -41.92 -0.56
N PRO A 34 -18.54 -43.00 -1.34
CA PRO A 34 -19.14 -42.89 -2.64
C PRO A 34 -20.53 -42.25 -2.57
N ALA A 35 -20.74 -41.24 -3.42
CA ALA A 35 -22.01 -40.55 -3.53
C ALA A 35 -23.10 -41.52 -4.00
N VAL A 36 -24.10 -41.70 -3.17
CA VAL A 36 -25.33 -42.44 -3.50
C VAL A 36 -26.12 -41.57 -4.50
N PRO A 37 -26.53 -42.07 -5.68
CA PRO A 37 -27.35 -41.28 -6.58
C PRO A 37 -28.70 -40.94 -5.93
N HIS A 38 -28.90 -39.67 -5.65
CA HIS A 38 -30.22 -39.21 -5.21
C HIS A 38 -31.13 -39.11 -6.45
N PRO A 39 -32.38 -39.61 -6.34
CA PRO A 39 -33.37 -39.34 -7.41
C PRO A 39 -33.57 -37.84 -7.57
N PRO A 40 -33.79 -37.34 -8.80
CA PRO A 40 -34.01 -35.92 -9.02
C PRO A 40 -35.25 -35.46 -8.23
N ALA A 41 -35.04 -34.47 -7.38
CA ALA A 41 -36.12 -33.82 -6.67
C ALA A 41 -37.11 -33.18 -7.64
N PRO A 42 -38.43 -33.22 -7.40
CA PRO A 42 -39.42 -32.52 -8.21
C PRO A 42 -39.06 -31.05 -8.33
N ALA A 43 -39.03 -30.53 -9.55
CA ALA A 43 -38.75 -29.13 -9.79
C ALA A 43 -39.73 -28.24 -9.05
N PRO A 44 -39.26 -27.23 -8.32
CA PRO A 44 -40.15 -26.28 -7.65
C PRO A 44 -40.99 -25.53 -8.69
N PRO A 45 -42.25 -25.23 -8.38
CA PRO A 45 -43.12 -24.46 -9.28
C PRO A 45 -42.44 -23.14 -9.62
N ARG A 46 -42.43 -22.79 -10.93
CA ARG A 46 -41.86 -21.53 -11.40
C ARG A 46 -42.53 -20.36 -10.71
N PRO A 47 -41.76 -19.41 -10.12
CA PRO A 47 -42.36 -18.22 -9.57
C PRO A 47 -43.10 -17.47 -10.70
N VAL A 48 -44.36 -17.20 -10.50
CA VAL A 48 -45.14 -16.31 -11.36
C VAL A 48 -44.52 -14.93 -11.17
N THR A 49 -43.88 -14.42 -12.21
CA THR A 49 -43.26 -13.07 -12.18
C THR A 49 -44.41 -12.05 -12.09
N ALA A 50 -44.63 -11.55 -10.87
CA ALA A 50 -45.43 -10.35 -10.69
C ALA A 50 -44.74 -9.16 -11.40
N PRO A 51 -45.51 -8.24 -12.03
CA PRO A 51 -44.90 -7.05 -12.63
C PRO A 51 -44.01 -6.32 -11.63
N PRO A 52 -42.81 -5.83 -12.03
CA PRO A 52 -41.94 -5.13 -11.10
C PRO A 52 -42.65 -3.89 -10.56
N VAL A 53 -42.94 -3.90 -9.26
CA VAL A 53 -43.37 -2.72 -8.53
C VAL A 53 -42.24 -1.69 -8.60
N PRO A 54 -42.48 -0.43 -9.03
CA PRO A 54 -41.47 0.59 -9.03
C PRO A 54 -40.91 0.77 -7.62
N VAL A 55 -39.71 0.29 -7.38
CA VAL A 55 -39.02 0.51 -6.12
C VAL A 55 -38.69 2.01 -6.06
N PRO A 56 -39.14 2.75 -5.01
CA PRO A 56 -38.76 4.14 -4.85
C PRO A 56 -37.24 4.22 -4.85
N GLN A 57 -36.69 4.90 -5.86
CA GLN A 57 -35.24 5.12 -5.91
C GLN A 57 -34.85 5.94 -4.67
N PRO A 58 -33.87 5.49 -3.89
CA PRO A 58 -33.33 6.32 -2.81
C PRO A 58 -32.89 7.67 -3.38
N PRO A 59 -33.07 8.78 -2.66
CA PRO A 59 -32.62 10.08 -3.13
C PRO A 59 -31.17 9.98 -3.57
N ALA A 60 -30.87 10.54 -4.75
CA ALA A 60 -29.54 10.50 -5.32
C ALA A 60 -28.55 11.01 -4.28
N ARG A 61 -27.60 10.12 -3.90
CA ARG A 61 -26.53 10.47 -2.95
C ARG A 61 -25.76 11.64 -3.55
N PRO A 62 -25.53 12.74 -2.79
CA PRO A 62 -24.73 13.86 -3.31
C PRO A 62 -23.43 13.34 -3.89
N PRO A 63 -22.92 13.94 -4.99
CA PRO A 63 -21.66 13.53 -5.60
C PRO A 63 -20.60 13.46 -4.50
N ARG A 64 -19.96 12.30 -4.33
CA ARG A 64 -18.79 12.22 -3.45
C ARG A 64 -17.75 13.14 -4.04
N PRO A 65 -17.14 14.05 -3.24
CA PRO A 65 -15.99 14.78 -3.73
C PRO A 65 -14.99 13.76 -4.29
N SER A 66 -14.47 14.04 -5.48
CA SER A 66 -13.44 13.18 -6.08
C SER A 66 -12.32 13.00 -5.05
N THR A 67 -11.79 11.80 -4.91
CA THR A 67 -10.70 11.50 -3.96
C THR A 67 -9.53 12.48 -4.11
N SER A 68 -9.28 12.93 -5.34
CA SER A 68 -8.28 13.96 -5.65
C SER A 68 -8.51 15.30 -4.92
N SER A 69 -9.75 15.73 -4.70
CA SER A 69 -10.01 16.99 -4.00
C SER A 69 -9.81 16.89 -2.48
N ALA A 70 -9.85 15.70 -1.91
CA ALA A 70 -9.73 15.51 -0.46
C ALA A 70 -8.29 15.57 0.05
N TRP A 71 -7.31 15.14 -0.74
CA TRP A 71 -5.90 15.15 -0.34
C TRP A 71 -5.13 16.43 -0.77
N GLN A 72 -5.63 17.16 -1.76
CA GLN A 72 -4.96 18.37 -2.27
C GLN A 72 -4.61 19.40 -1.18
N PRO A 73 -5.52 19.78 -0.24
CA PRO A 73 -5.18 20.71 0.82
C PRO A 73 -4.05 20.23 1.74
N LEU A 74 -3.90 18.93 1.89
CA LEU A 74 -2.81 18.33 2.67
C LEU A 74 -1.47 18.47 1.95
N VAL A 75 -1.46 18.25 0.65
CA VAL A 75 -0.27 18.44 -0.19
C VAL A 75 0.17 19.90 -0.22
N GLU A 76 -0.75 20.85 -0.38
CA GLU A 76 -0.44 22.29 -0.35
C GLU A 76 0.20 22.70 0.98
N LYS A 77 -0.38 22.29 2.11
CA LYS A 77 0.21 22.53 3.44
C LYS A 77 1.58 21.88 3.60
N ALA A 78 1.73 20.67 3.12
CA ALA A 78 3.01 19.97 3.17
C ALA A 78 4.10 20.69 2.34
N GLN A 79 3.74 21.25 1.18
CA GLN A 79 4.67 22.05 0.38
C GLN A 79 5.11 23.31 1.14
N GLN A 80 4.20 23.96 1.84
CA GLN A 80 4.51 25.14 2.68
C GLN A 80 5.44 24.76 3.84
N ALA A 81 5.14 23.66 4.55
CA ALA A 81 5.98 23.14 5.62
C ALA A 81 7.37 22.74 5.11
N THR A 82 7.46 22.09 3.93
CA THR A 82 8.74 21.78 3.29
C THR A 82 9.55 23.04 2.98
N ALA A 83 8.90 24.09 2.47
CA ALA A 83 9.55 25.36 2.17
C ALA A 83 10.05 26.09 3.42
N SER A 84 9.38 25.91 4.55
CA SER A 84 9.79 26.43 5.86
C SER A 84 10.86 25.60 6.57
N GLY A 85 11.21 24.41 6.01
CA GLY A 85 12.14 23.47 6.63
C GLY A 85 11.53 22.56 7.70
N ASP A 86 10.21 22.63 7.88
CA ASP A 86 9.48 21.75 8.80
C ASP A 86 9.13 20.41 8.10
N TYR A 87 10.16 19.62 7.89
CA TYR A 87 10.05 18.36 7.14
C TYR A 87 9.21 17.31 7.85
N GLU A 88 9.18 17.31 9.18
CA GLU A 88 8.40 16.33 9.95
C GLU A 88 6.91 16.58 9.79
N GLU A 89 6.47 17.85 9.89
CA GLU A 89 5.08 18.21 9.62
C GLU A 89 4.71 17.93 8.16
N ALA A 90 5.58 18.28 7.22
CA ALA A 90 5.36 18.03 5.81
C ALA A 90 5.15 16.53 5.52
N LEU A 91 6.01 15.66 6.06
CA LEU A 91 5.89 14.22 5.90
C LEU A 91 4.60 13.66 6.53
N ALA A 92 4.24 14.12 7.72
CA ALA A 92 2.99 13.69 8.38
C ALA A 92 1.74 14.05 7.55
N LEU A 93 1.72 15.24 6.94
CA LEU A 93 0.64 15.69 6.06
C LEU A 93 0.58 14.84 4.77
N LEU A 94 1.73 14.55 4.17
CA LEU A 94 1.82 13.73 2.96
C LEU A 94 1.45 12.27 3.20
N GLU A 95 1.84 11.70 4.33
CA GLU A 95 1.41 10.36 4.72
C GLU A 95 -0.10 10.30 4.95
N ARG A 96 -0.68 11.36 5.50
CA ARG A 96 -2.14 11.45 5.60
C ARG A 96 -2.80 11.53 4.23
N ALA A 97 -2.24 12.31 3.31
CA ALA A 97 -2.70 12.40 1.92
C ALA A 97 -2.62 11.02 1.22
N GLN A 98 -1.52 10.28 1.43
CA GLN A 98 -1.32 8.94 0.87
C GLN A 98 -2.35 7.92 1.38
N ARG A 99 -2.85 8.05 2.61
CA ARG A 99 -3.95 7.20 3.10
C ARG A 99 -5.29 7.49 2.41
N ILE A 100 -5.46 8.71 1.86
CA ILE A 100 -6.67 9.08 1.11
C ILE A 100 -6.58 8.57 -0.32
N ASP A 101 -5.43 8.72 -0.95
CA ASP A 101 -5.16 8.28 -2.32
C ASP A 101 -3.77 7.61 -2.42
N PRO A 102 -3.70 6.29 -2.21
CA PRO A 102 -2.44 5.55 -2.20
C PRO A 102 -1.82 5.38 -3.59
N GLU A 103 -2.54 5.69 -4.67
CA GLU A 103 -2.08 5.55 -6.05
C GLU A 103 -1.80 6.90 -6.72
N SER A 104 -1.75 7.98 -5.95
CA SER A 104 -1.44 9.30 -6.48
C SER A 104 0.06 9.50 -6.69
N GLY A 105 0.50 9.56 -7.94
CA GLY A 105 1.90 9.87 -8.29
C GLY A 105 2.34 11.26 -7.79
N GLU A 106 1.41 12.22 -7.63
CA GLU A 106 1.71 13.55 -7.07
C GLU A 106 2.11 13.47 -5.60
N ILE A 107 1.41 12.68 -4.81
CA ILE A 107 1.73 12.50 -3.39
C ILE A 107 3.12 11.87 -3.24
N TYR A 108 3.44 10.84 -4.02
CA TYR A 108 4.76 10.23 -4.02
C TYR A 108 5.86 11.21 -4.45
N LEU A 109 5.58 12.08 -5.43
CA LEU A 109 6.51 13.11 -5.87
C LEU A 109 6.83 14.08 -4.74
N GLN A 110 5.82 14.54 -4.00
CA GLN A 110 6.02 15.46 -2.89
C GLN A 110 6.70 14.79 -1.70
N LEU A 111 6.35 13.54 -1.38
CA LEU A 111 7.06 12.74 -0.37
C LEU A 111 8.55 12.63 -0.68
N ALA A 112 8.90 12.22 -1.91
CA ALA A 112 10.28 12.08 -2.31
C ALA A 112 11.06 13.42 -2.30
N ARG A 113 10.42 14.52 -2.69
CA ARG A 113 11.01 15.86 -2.62
C ARG A 113 11.30 16.27 -1.18
N THR A 114 10.33 16.08 -0.28
CA THR A 114 10.46 16.42 1.15
C THR A 114 11.54 15.59 1.82
N GLN A 115 11.58 14.28 1.57
CA GLN A 115 12.63 13.38 2.09
C GLN A 115 14.02 13.80 1.60
N ARG A 116 14.14 14.16 0.32
CA ARG A 116 15.40 14.65 -0.23
C ARG A 116 15.82 15.99 0.39
N ALA A 117 14.89 16.92 0.60
CA ALA A 117 15.14 18.21 1.26
C ALA A 117 15.55 18.02 2.73
N LYS A 118 14.99 17.04 3.42
CA LYS A 118 15.39 16.63 4.77
C LYS A 118 16.82 16.03 4.82
N GLY A 119 17.35 15.59 3.67
CA GLY A 119 18.65 14.92 3.59
C GLY A 119 18.57 13.39 3.53
N ASP A 120 17.38 12.82 3.52
CA ASP A 120 17.17 11.38 3.43
C ASP A 120 17.07 10.92 1.95
N ALA A 121 18.21 10.96 1.28
CA ALA A 121 18.30 10.61 -0.14
C ALA A 121 17.95 9.12 -0.43
N PRO A 122 18.32 8.14 0.40
CA PRO A 122 17.92 6.75 0.17
C PRO A 122 16.42 6.55 0.20
N GLN A 123 15.73 7.15 1.17
CA GLN A 123 14.28 7.06 1.30
C GLN A 123 13.58 7.79 0.15
N ALA A 124 14.07 8.97 -0.22
CA ALA A 124 13.55 9.74 -1.36
C ALA A 124 13.60 8.92 -2.65
N ARG A 125 14.70 8.21 -2.91
CA ARG A 125 14.85 7.33 -4.07
C ARG A 125 13.79 6.23 -4.06
N ALA A 126 13.69 5.47 -2.97
CA ALA A 126 12.74 4.37 -2.86
C ALA A 126 11.29 4.85 -3.04
N THR A 127 10.95 6.02 -2.46
CA THR A 127 9.64 6.65 -2.61
C THR A 127 9.38 7.06 -4.06
N ALA A 128 10.37 7.64 -4.73
CA ALA A 128 10.25 8.04 -6.13
C ALA A 128 10.09 6.83 -7.08
N GLU A 129 10.82 5.75 -6.85
CA GLU A 129 10.68 4.51 -7.60
C GLU A 129 9.25 3.96 -7.49
N ARG A 130 8.68 3.99 -6.29
CA ARG A 130 7.28 3.58 -6.08
C ARG A 130 6.30 4.52 -6.77
N GLY A 131 6.56 5.83 -6.72
CA GLY A 131 5.72 6.83 -7.38
C GLY A 131 5.69 6.72 -8.90
N MET A 132 6.75 6.19 -9.53
CA MET A 132 6.78 5.95 -10.97
C MET A 132 5.72 4.92 -11.43
N LEU A 133 5.20 4.08 -10.55
CA LEU A 133 4.12 3.15 -10.88
C LEU A 133 2.77 3.85 -11.08
N PHE A 134 2.63 5.06 -10.54
CA PHE A 134 1.38 5.81 -10.50
C PHE A 134 1.47 7.18 -11.18
N CYS A 135 2.60 7.50 -11.81
CA CYS A 135 2.78 8.82 -12.40
C CYS A 135 1.91 9.00 -13.66
N VAL A 136 1.37 10.21 -13.81
CA VAL A 136 0.55 10.61 -14.94
C VAL A 136 1.22 11.79 -15.66
N GLY A 137 1.37 11.64 -16.98
CA GLY A 137 2.02 12.68 -17.81
C GLY A 137 3.54 12.72 -17.69
N ASN A 138 4.17 13.23 -18.73
CA ASN A 138 5.64 13.17 -18.87
C ASN A 138 6.37 13.93 -17.77
N ASN A 139 5.92 15.14 -17.42
CA ASN A 139 6.60 15.99 -16.44
C ASN A 139 6.70 15.36 -15.06
N GLN A 140 5.61 14.73 -14.59
CA GLN A 140 5.57 14.06 -13.29
C GLN A 140 6.47 12.83 -13.29
N CYS A 141 6.38 12.00 -14.33
CA CYS A 141 7.18 10.80 -14.47
C CYS A 141 8.69 11.12 -14.58
N GLU A 142 9.06 12.18 -15.28
CA GLU A 142 10.44 12.66 -15.37
C GLU A 142 10.97 13.19 -14.03
N ALA A 143 10.15 13.94 -13.30
CA ALA A 143 10.51 14.43 -11.97
C ALA A 143 10.76 13.28 -10.98
N LEU A 144 9.89 12.26 -10.97
CA LEU A 144 10.08 11.06 -10.15
C LEU A 144 11.32 10.28 -10.58
N ARG A 145 11.56 10.11 -11.89
CA ARG A 145 12.75 9.45 -12.42
C ARG A 145 14.03 10.19 -12.02
N ALA A 146 14.02 11.51 -11.97
CA ALA A 146 15.16 12.31 -11.52
C ALA A 146 15.48 12.10 -10.03
N LEU A 147 14.45 11.89 -9.20
CA LEU A 147 14.60 11.62 -7.76
C LEU A 147 15.01 10.18 -7.47
N ALA A 148 14.71 9.25 -8.37
CA ALA A 148 15.04 7.83 -8.27
C ALA A 148 16.51 7.48 -8.65
N ARG A 149 17.31 8.48 -9.10
CA ARG A 149 18.75 8.36 -9.42
C ARG A 149 19.63 8.75 -8.22
#